data_1753ca3591f9d83bd9b3921259ba5ec2
#
_entry.id   1753ca3591f9d83bd9b3921259ba5ec2
#
_cell.length_a   1.000
_cell.length_b   1.000
_cell.length_c   1.000
_cell.angle_alpha   90.00
_cell.angle_beta   90.00
_cell.angle_gamma   90.00
#
_symmetry.space_group_name_H-M   'P 1'
#
loop_
_entity.id
_entity.type
_entity.pdbx_description
1 polymer ?
#
loop_
_entity_poly.entity_id
_entity_poly.type
_entity_poly.pdbx_seq_one_letter_code
_entity_poly.pdbx_strand_id
1 'polypeptide(L)'
;MSVLRSMLNLPAGRRTKWLVLVFWLVLVVVLGPLAGKLTGAEKNDASSWLPPRAESTQVLNLRSEAISPNVYPAVVVYDRPSGVTAADKAKAAADAAKFATVPGVLHGQVTGPVPAADGKAIETIVLVDLGSKGWNAAAPAASSLRAIASAGADGLAVHIAGPLGTAADSSNAFKGIDGTLLFAALAVVIIILLITYRSPVLWLLPVIAAGVSLATAQGIIYLLAKHGLTVNAQ
;
A
#
# COMPACT_ATOMS: atom_id res chain seq x y z
N MET A 1 -17.17 41.10 -24.83
CA MET A 1 -16.34 40.13 -25.60
C MET A 1 -14.84 40.46 -25.64
N SER A 2 -14.43 41.70 -25.46
CA SER A 2 -13.00 42.12 -25.50
C SER A 2 -12.20 41.65 -24.27
N VAL A 3 -12.76 41.67 -23.08
CA VAL A 3 -12.06 41.27 -21.84
C VAL A 3 -11.72 39.77 -21.82
N LEU A 4 -12.64 38.93 -22.31
CA LEU A 4 -12.42 37.48 -22.38
C LEU A 4 -11.28 37.12 -23.39
N ARG A 5 -11.25 37.83 -24.54
CA ARG A 5 -10.15 37.66 -25.50
C ARG A 5 -8.81 38.16 -24.97
N SER A 6 -8.80 39.23 -24.16
CA SER A 6 -7.60 39.74 -23.51
C SER A 6 -7.06 38.72 -22.46
N MET A 7 -7.95 38.08 -21.68
CA MET A 7 -7.56 37.05 -20.72
C MET A 7 -7.03 35.78 -21.37
N LEU A 8 -7.61 35.36 -22.51
CA LEU A 8 -7.14 34.18 -23.26
C LEU A 8 -5.77 34.38 -23.92
N ASN A 9 -5.38 35.64 -24.22
CA ASN A 9 -4.08 35.96 -24.81
C ASN A 9 -2.98 36.26 -23.78
N LEU A 10 -3.31 36.35 -22.48
CA LEU A 10 -2.33 36.56 -21.41
C LEU A 10 -1.17 35.55 -21.42
N PRO A 11 -1.40 34.22 -21.61
CA PRO A 11 -0.29 33.26 -21.62
C PRO A 11 0.62 33.37 -22.82
N ALA A 12 0.16 33.92 -23.95
CA ALA A 12 0.90 33.99 -25.22
C ALA A 12 1.73 35.28 -25.38
N GLY A 13 1.62 36.24 -24.46
CA GLY A 13 2.39 37.50 -24.51
C GLY A 13 3.89 37.28 -24.34
N ARG A 14 4.69 38.15 -24.99
CA ARG A 14 6.16 38.02 -25.03
C ARG A 14 6.84 38.04 -23.65
N ARG A 15 6.22 38.66 -22.64
CA ARG A 15 6.68 38.68 -21.25
C ARG A 15 5.89 37.74 -20.33
N THR A 16 4.58 37.61 -20.57
CA THR A 16 3.68 36.80 -19.74
C THR A 16 3.94 35.30 -19.87
N LYS A 17 4.46 34.80 -20.98
CA LYS A 17 4.91 33.42 -21.13
C LYS A 17 5.95 33.02 -20.08
N TRP A 18 6.86 33.93 -19.74
CA TRP A 18 7.86 33.68 -18.69
C TRP A 18 7.24 33.67 -17.29
N LEU A 19 6.25 34.52 -17.04
CA LEU A 19 5.49 34.49 -15.77
C LEU A 19 4.74 33.18 -15.60
N VAL A 20 4.09 32.69 -16.64
CA VAL A 20 3.42 31.38 -16.63
C VAL A 20 4.42 30.25 -16.37
N LEU A 21 5.57 30.29 -17.04
CA LEU A 21 6.60 29.27 -16.85
C LEU A 21 7.15 29.29 -15.40
N VAL A 22 7.47 30.47 -14.89
CA VAL A 22 7.93 30.64 -13.50
C VAL A 22 6.86 30.19 -12.51
N PHE A 23 5.58 30.53 -12.74
CA PHE A 23 4.47 30.07 -11.91
C PHE A 23 4.43 28.54 -11.82
N TRP A 24 4.45 27.85 -12.97
CA TRP A 24 4.44 26.39 -13.00
C TRP A 24 5.70 25.79 -12.36
N LEU A 25 6.86 26.38 -12.57
CA LEU A 25 8.11 25.93 -11.99
C LEU A 25 8.07 26.06 -10.46
N VAL A 26 7.62 27.20 -9.94
CA VAL A 26 7.44 27.41 -8.49
C VAL A 26 6.44 26.39 -7.93
N LEU A 27 5.34 26.16 -8.63
CA LEU A 27 4.30 25.23 -8.23
C LEU A 27 4.84 23.80 -8.14
N VAL A 28 5.64 23.36 -9.10
CA VAL A 28 6.31 22.05 -9.07
C VAL A 28 7.33 21.94 -7.93
N VAL A 29 8.13 22.97 -7.73
CA VAL A 29 9.14 22.99 -6.66
C VAL A 29 8.49 22.93 -5.26
N VAL A 30 7.34 23.58 -5.10
CA VAL A 30 6.62 23.61 -3.80
C VAL A 30 5.78 22.34 -3.61
N LEU A 31 5.02 21.92 -4.61
CA LEU A 31 4.08 20.80 -4.49
C LEU A 31 4.71 19.43 -4.80
N GLY A 32 5.78 19.37 -5.60
CA GLY A 32 6.44 18.11 -5.93
C GLY A 32 6.91 17.30 -4.71
N PRO A 33 7.64 17.90 -3.75
CA PRO A 33 8.00 17.21 -2.50
C PRO A 33 6.80 16.80 -1.65
N LEU A 34 5.68 17.53 -1.74
CA LEU A 34 4.43 17.20 -1.03
C LEU A 34 3.70 16.02 -1.68
N ALA A 35 3.76 15.91 -3.01
CA ALA A 35 3.21 14.76 -3.74
C ALA A 35 3.78 13.43 -3.22
N GLY A 36 5.10 13.38 -2.98
CA GLY A 36 5.76 12.20 -2.42
C GLY A 36 5.34 11.84 -0.98
N LYS A 37 4.68 12.75 -0.26
CA LYS A 37 4.17 12.52 1.09
C LYS A 37 2.72 12.03 1.11
N LEU A 38 2.03 12.03 -0.03
CA LEU A 38 0.61 11.64 -0.12
C LEU A 38 0.39 10.22 0.38
N THR A 39 1.20 9.27 -0.09
CA THR A 39 1.12 7.85 0.32
C THR A 39 1.23 7.66 1.84
N GLY A 40 1.97 8.54 2.52
CA GLY A 40 2.08 8.51 3.99
C GLY A 40 0.89 9.16 4.72
N ALA A 41 0.04 9.91 4.00
CA ALA A 41 -1.14 10.57 4.54
C ALA A 41 -2.44 9.79 4.25
N GLU A 42 -2.36 8.73 3.45
CA GLU A 42 -3.47 7.85 3.13
C GLU A 42 -3.92 7.07 4.37
N LYS A 43 -5.23 7.05 4.60
CA LYS A 43 -5.85 6.22 5.63
C LYS A 43 -6.45 4.99 4.98
N ASN A 44 -5.74 3.87 5.11
CA ASN A 44 -6.13 2.58 4.51
C ASN A 44 -6.77 1.64 5.56
N ASP A 45 -7.38 2.22 6.60
CA ASP A 45 -8.12 1.49 7.62
C ASP A 45 -9.41 0.90 7.05
N ALA A 46 -9.83 -0.27 7.52
CA ALA A 46 -11.05 -0.93 7.05
C ALA A 46 -12.29 -0.03 7.18
N SER A 47 -12.36 0.84 8.18
CA SER A 47 -13.45 1.79 8.40
C SER A 47 -13.49 2.94 7.39
N SER A 48 -12.36 3.30 6.77
CA SER A 48 -12.31 4.40 5.79
C SER A 48 -12.94 4.05 4.44
N TRP A 49 -13.26 2.77 4.21
CA TRP A 49 -13.86 2.24 2.98
C TRP A 49 -15.37 2.04 3.10
N LEU A 50 -15.92 2.15 4.30
CA LEU A 50 -17.32 1.85 4.60
C LEU A 50 -18.12 3.15 4.76
N PRO A 51 -19.42 3.14 4.40
CA PRO A 51 -20.29 4.29 4.65
C PRO A 51 -20.30 4.64 6.15
N PRO A 52 -20.06 5.91 6.55
CA PRO A 52 -19.91 6.30 7.96
C PRO A 52 -21.13 5.98 8.84
N ARG A 53 -22.33 5.88 8.23
CA ARG A 53 -23.60 5.66 8.92
C ARG A 53 -24.03 4.18 8.97
N ALA A 54 -23.26 3.27 8.35
CA ALA A 54 -23.59 1.84 8.40
C ALA A 54 -23.35 1.29 9.81
N GLU A 55 -24.23 0.42 10.29
CA GLU A 55 -24.09 -0.23 11.61
C GLU A 55 -22.76 -0.96 11.74
N SER A 56 -22.33 -1.64 10.68
CA SER A 56 -21.03 -2.31 10.63
C SER A 56 -19.86 -1.34 10.86
N THR A 57 -19.96 -0.11 10.32
CA THR A 57 -18.93 0.93 10.53
C THR A 57 -18.95 1.44 11.96
N GLN A 58 -20.13 1.60 12.56
CA GLN A 58 -20.26 2.00 13.96
C GLN A 58 -19.67 0.92 14.89
N VAL A 59 -19.92 -0.36 14.64
CA VAL A 59 -19.32 -1.47 15.38
C VAL A 59 -17.79 -1.47 15.23
N LEU A 60 -17.28 -1.26 14.03
CA LEU A 60 -15.83 -1.14 13.80
C LEU A 60 -15.23 0.04 14.55
N ASN A 61 -15.91 1.19 14.60
CA ASN A 61 -15.45 2.36 15.33
C ASN A 61 -15.45 2.11 16.85
N LEU A 62 -16.49 1.51 17.38
CA LEU A 62 -16.54 1.11 18.81
C LEU A 62 -15.45 0.09 19.14
N ARG A 63 -15.20 -0.88 18.26
CA ARG A 63 -14.10 -1.83 18.43
C ARG A 63 -12.74 -1.14 18.37
N SER A 64 -12.58 -0.11 17.53
CA SER A 64 -11.32 0.62 17.39
C SER A 64 -10.91 1.43 18.61
N GLU A 65 -11.85 1.70 19.53
CA GLU A 65 -11.56 2.29 20.85
C GLU A 65 -10.86 1.29 21.77
N ALA A 66 -11.09 -0.02 21.59
CA ALA A 66 -10.53 -1.07 22.42
C ALA A 66 -9.35 -1.80 21.78
N ILE A 67 -9.40 -2.01 20.45
CA ILE A 67 -8.39 -2.74 19.68
C ILE A 67 -8.18 -2.00 18.36
N SER A 68 -6.92 -1.74 18.00
CA SER A 68 -6.59 -1.11 16.69
C SER A 68 -7.35 -1.80 15.55
N PRO A 69 -8.02 -1.04 14.65
CA PRO A 69 -8.76 -1.59 13.52
C PRO A 69 -7.85 -2.31 12.51
N ASN A 70 -6.54 -2.10 12.63
CA ASN A 70 -5.52 -2.66 11.76
C ASN A 70 -4.82 -3.90 12.35
N VAL A 71 -5.40 -4.51 13.39
CA VAL A 71 -4.91 -5.79 13.92
C VAL A 71 -5.45 -6.94 13.07
N TYR A 72 -4.54 -7.65 12.44
CA TYR A 72 -4.81 -8.79 11.57
C TYR A 72 -4.22 -10.06 12.19
N PRO A 73 -5.05 -11.08 12.51
CA PRO A 73 -4.55 -12.39 12.91
C PRO A 73 -3.83 -13.07 11.75
N ALA A 74 -2.61 -13.52 11.98
CA ALA A 74 -1.87 -14.44 11.14
C ALA A 74 -1.94 -15.84 11.75
N VAL A 75 -2.24 -16.84 10.95
CA VAL A 75 -2.15 -18.24 11.35
C VAL A 75 -0.94 -18.84 10.63
N VAL A 76 0.13 -19.08 11.36
CA VAL A 76 1.32 -19.75 10.84
C VAL A 76 1.10 -21.25 10.97
N VAL A 77 1.06 -21.95 9.85
CA VAL A 77 0.81 -23.39 9.79
C VAL A 77 2.08 -24.10 9.31
N TYR A 78 2.51 -25.07 10.09
CA TYR A 78 3.56 -26.01 9.72
C TYR A 78 2.90 -27.35 9.39
N ASP A 79 3.02 -27.79 8.17
CA ASP A 79 2.41 -29.03 7.67
C ASP A 79 3.48 -30.07 7.36
N ARG A 80 3.24 -31.31 7.82
CA ARG A 80 4.01 -32.50 7.50
C ARG A 80 3.08 -33.66 7.26
N PRO A 81 2.84 -34.06 6.01
CA PRO A 81 1.91 -35.15 5.67
C PRO A 81 2.22 -36.47 6.36
N SER A 82 3.50 -36.75 6.66
CA SER A 82 3.95 -37.95 7.38
C SER A 82 3.75 -37.92 8.89
N GLY A 83 3.21 -36.82 9.43
CA GLY A 83 3.04 -36.59 10.85
C GLY A 83 4.16 -35.71 11.45
N VAL A 84 3.75 -34.82 12.35
CA VAL A 84 4.60 -33.84 13.03
C VAL A 84 5.51 -34.55 14.07
N THR A 85 6.79 -34.28 14.01
CA THR A 85 7.80 -34.83 14.91
C THR A 85 7.99 -33.98 16.17
N ALA A 86 8.70 -34.51 17.16
CA ALA A 86 9.10 -33.74 18.34
C ALA A 86 10.02 -32.55 17.98
N ALA A 87 10.87 -32.71 16.98
CA ALA A 87 11.73 -31.64 16.48
C ALA A 87 10.93 -30.51 15.84
N ASP A 88 9.84 -30.83 15.09
CA ASP A 88 8.97 -29.84 14.50
C ASP A 88 8.22 -29.01 15.56
N LYS A 89 7.78 -29.67 16.63
CA LYS A 89 7.16 -28.98 17.79
C LYS A 89 8.15 -28.05 18.49
N ALA A 90 9.39 -28.49 18.68
CA ALA A 90 10.43 -27.67 19.28
C ALA A 90 10.78 -26.46 18.40
N LYS A 91 10.85 -26.68 17.06
CA LYS A 91 11.03 -25.60 16.07
C LYS A 91 9.87 -24.58 16.16
N ALA A 92 8.63 -25.03 16.09
CA ALA A 92 7.47 -24.14 16.17
C ALA A 92 7.44 -23.31 17.44
N ALA A 93 7.84 -23.90 18.59
CA ALA A 93 7.96 -23.19 19.86
C ALA A 93 9.08 -22.13 19.83
N ALA A 94 10.24 -22.45 19.25
CA ALA A 94 11.33 -21.50 19.08
C ALA A 94 10.97 -20.36 18.13
N ASP A 95 10.23 -20.64 17.07
CA ASP A 95 9.78 -19.65 16.11
C ASP A 95 8.70 -18.73 16.72
N ALA A 96 7.80 -19.25 17.55
CA ALA A 96 6.82 -18.45 18.29
C ALA A 96 7.48 -17.34 19.12
N ALA A 97 8.61 -17.64 19.77
CA ALA A 97 9.38 -16.65 20.49
C ALA A 97 9.99 -15.57 19.57
N LYS A 98 10.42 -15.97 18.36
CA LYS A 98 10.96 -15.04 17.35
C LYS A 98 9.84 -14.20 16.72
N PHE A 99 8.63 -14.73 16.53
CA PHE A 99 7.51 -13.95 16.00
C PHE A 99 7.21 -12.74 16.88
N ALA A 100 7.34 -12.86 18.19
CA ALA A 100 7.16 -11.75 19.11
C ALA A 100 8.13 -10.56 18.87
N THR A 101 9.23 -10.78 18.17
CA THR A 101 10.21 -9.73 17.83
C THR A 101 9.97 -9.07 16.50
N VAL A 102 9.00 -9.56 15.70
CA VAL A 102 8.67 -8.99 14.38
C VAL A 102 7.94 -7.64 14.59
N PRO A 103 8.35 -6.58 13.89
CA PRO A 103 7.68 -5.29 13.98
C PRO A 103 6.19 -5.39 13.66
N GLY A 104 5.37 -4.82 14.53
CA GLY A 104 3.90 -4.86 14.42
C GLY A 104 3.25 -6.03 15.15
N VAL A 105 3.99 -7.03 15.56
CA VAL A 105 3.41 -8.10 16.41
C VAL A 105 3.12 -7.55 17.79
N LEU A 106 1.88 -7.74 18.26
CA LEU A 106 1.44 -7.29 19.56
C LEU A 106 2.07 -8.13 20.67
N HIS A 107 2.64 -7.45 21.65
CA HIS A 107 3.31 -8.10 22.80
C HIS A 107 2.36 -9.06 23.54
N GLY A 108 2.82 -10.30 23.76
CA GLY A 108 2.04 -11.32 24.44
C GLY A 108 0.88 -11.89 23.61
N GLN A 109 0.75 -11.54 22.35
CA GLN A 109 -0.35 -11.98 21.48
C GLN A 109 0.12 -13.00 20.42
N VAL A 110 1.07 -13.85 20.80
CA VAL A 110 1.46 -15.07 20.08
C VAL A 110 0.89 -16.25 20.85
N THR A 111 -0.08 -16.95 20.25
CA THR A 111 -0.78 -18.09 20.85
C THR A 111 -0.40 -19.37 20.14
N GLY A 112 -0.02 -20.37 20.89
CA GLY A 112 0.47 -21.65 20.37
C GLY A 112 1.98 -21.82 20.64
N PRO A 113 2.61 -22.85 20.03
CA PRO A 113 2.12 -23.74 18.98
C PRO A 113 1.09 -24.77 19.47
N VAL A 114 0.05 -25.00 18.66
CA VAL A 114 -1.01 -26.00 18.91
C VAL A 114 -0.97 -27.05 17.82
N PRO A 115 -0.74 -28.32 18.16
CA PRO A 115 -0.83 -29.41 17.18
C PRO A 115 -2.27 -29.66 16.71
N ALA A 116 -2.45 -29.93 15.43
CA ALA A 116 -3.73 -30.37 14.89
C ALA A 116 -4.12 -31.76 15.42
N ALA A 117 -5.41 -32.04 15.47
CA ALA A 117 -5.95 -33.29 16.01
C ALA A 117 -5.48 -34.53 15.23
N ASP A 118 -5.20 -34.38 13.92
CA ASP A 118 -4.70 -35.46 13.06
C ASP A 118 -3.17 -35.66 13.16
N GLY A 119 -2.49 -34.81 13.96
CA GLY A 119 -1.06 -34.89 14.16
C GLY A 119 -0.21 -34.53 12.95
N LYS A 120 -0.78 -33.92 11.89
CA LYS A 120 -0.06 -33.59 10.66
C LYS A 120 0.35 -32.15 10.55
N ALA A 121 -0.26 -31.28 11.35
CA ALA A 121 0.05 -29.85 11.34
C ALA A 121 0.25 -29.29 12.72
N ILE A 122 0.91 -28.13 12.79
CA ILE A 122 1.01 -27.28 13.98
C ILE A 122 0.58 -25.88 13.58
N GLU A 123 -0.22 -25.21 14.37
CA GLU A 123 -0.60 -23.82 14.15
C GLU A 123 -0.09 -22.90 15.25
N THR A 124 0.29 -21.69 14.87
CA THR A 124 0.60 -20.60 15.80
C THR A 124 -0.13 -19.36 15.34
N ILE A 125 -0.92 -18.76 16.20
CA ILE A 125 -1.67 -17.53 15.91
C ILE A 125 -0.85 -16.35 16.40
N VAL A 126 -0.67 -15.36 15.52
CA VAL A 126 0.11 -14.14 15.77
C VAL A 126 -0.76 -12.94 15.43
N LEU A 127 -1.01 -12.06 16.39
CA LEU A 127 -1.74 -10.82 16.13
C LEU A 127 -0.76 -9.72 15.70
N VAL A 128 -0.98 -9.19 14.50
CA VAL A 128 -0.12 -8.19 13.89
C VAL A 128 -0.89 -6.90 13.69
N ASP A 129 -0.45 -5.81 14.29
CA ASP A 129 -0.94 -4.47 14.01
C ASP A 129 -0.18 -3.88 12.80
N LEU A 130 -0.88 -3.65 11.71
CA LEU A 130 -0.34 -3.10 10.48
C LEU A 130 -0.17 -1.56 10.53
N GLY A 131 -0.59 -0.94 11.63
CA GLY A 131 -0.50 0.50 11.85
C GLY A 131 -1.22 1.32 10.78
N SER A 132 -0.79 2.56 10.59
CA SER A 132 -1.39 3.48 9.61
C SER A 132 -1.23 3.05 8.14
N LYS A 133 -0.33 2.11 7.85
CA LYS A 133 -0.16 1.54 6.50
C LYS A 133 -1.24 0.54 6.15
N GLY A 134 -1.97 0.01 7.15
CA GLY A 134 -3.07 -0.92 6.98
C GLY A 134 -2.72 -2.06 6.02
N TRP A 135 -3.59 -2.32 5.07
CA TRP A 135 -3.45 -3.35 4.04
C TRP A 135 -2.08 -3.40 3.34
N ASN A 136 -1.47 -2.25 3.07
CA ASN A 136 -0.17 -2.16 2.38
C ASN A 136 0.99 -2.77 3.19
N ALA A 137 0.83 -2.92 4.50
CA ALA A 137 1.82 -3.57 5.36
C ALA A 137 1.61 -5.09 5.50
N ALA A 138 0.51 -5.65 4.99
CA ALA A 138 0.18 -7.07 5.16
C ALA A 138 1.21 -8.00 4.49
N ALA A 139 1.57 -7.72 3.22
CA ALA A 139 2.52 -8.55 2.49
C ALA A 139 3.93 -8.54 3.11
N PRO A 140 4.53 -7.40 3.50
CA PRO A 140 5.79 -7.38 4.25
C PRO A 140 5.71 -8.12 5.58
N ALA A 141 4.65 -7.94 6.37
CA ALA A 141 4.48 -8.62 7.64
C ALA A 141 4.40 -10.15 7.49
N ALA A 142 3.56 -10.63 6.57
CA ALA A 142 3.44 -12.06 6.26
C ALA A 142 4.78 -12.65 5.77
N SER A 143 5.54 -11.89 4.96
CA SER A 143 6.85 -12.30 4.48
C SER A 143 7.86 -12.45 5.61
N SER A 144 7.83 -11.56 6.60
CA SER A 144 8.70 -11.64 7.78
C SER A 144 8.39 -12.86 8.63
N LEU A 145 7.10 -13.14 8.88
CA LEU A 145 6.68 -14.37 9.59
C LEU A 145 7.07 -15.62 8.81
N ARG A 146 6.85 -15.63 7.49
CA ARG A 146 7.23 -16.76 6.63
C ARG A 146 8.73 -17.02 6.64
N ALA A 147 9.55 -15.96 6.59
CA ALA A 147 11.01 -16.10 6.61
C ALA A 147 11.50 -16.76 7.90
N ILE A 148 10.96 -16.40 9.06
CA ILE A 148 11.28 -17.04 10.34
C ILE A 148 10.83 -18.51 10.33
N ALA A 149 9.60 -18.78 9.93
CA ALA A 149 9.01 -20.10 9.97
C ALA A 149 9.66 -21.08 8.98
N SER A 150 10.10 -20.58 7.81
CA SER A 150 10.77 -21.39 6.79
C SER A 150 12.26 -21.66 7.10
N ALA A 151 12.88 -20.88 7.96
CA ALA A 151 14.28 -21.09 8.33
C ALA A 151 14.46 -22.42 9.10
N GLY A 152 15.22 -23.36 8.54
CA GLY A 152 15.44 -24.69 9.13
C GLY A 152 14.16 -25.54 9.17
N ALA A 153 13.28 -25.40 8.21
CA ALA A 153 12.01 -26.13 8.10
C ALA A 153 12.15 -27.46 7.36
N ASP A 154 13.18 -28.24 7.66
CA ASP A 154 13.54 -29.48 6.97
C ASP A 154 12.34 -30.43 6.75
N GLY A 155 11.79 -30.42 5.54
CA GLY A 155 10.62 -31.21 5.16
C GLY A 155 9.27 -30.74 5.72
N LEU A 156 9.20 -29.56 6.39
CA LEU A 156 7.94 -28.89 6.76
C LEU A 156 7.50 -27.94 5.65
N ALA A 157 6.25 -28.05 5.21
CA ALA A 157 5.63 -27.00 4.44
C ALA A 157 5.13 -25.89 5.39
N VAL A 158 5.43 -24.63 5.05
CA VAL A 158 5.06 -23.48 5.87
C VAL A 158 4.08 -22.60 5.12
N HIS A 159 2.95 -22.33 5.75
CA HIS A 159 1.88 -21.50 5.21
C HIS A 159 1.54 -20.38 6.18
N ILE A 160 1.28 -19.19 5.64
CA ILE A 160 0.71 -18.07 6.39
C ILE A 160 -0.74 -17.92 5.94
N ALA A 161 -1.64 -18.26 6.83
CA ALA A 161 -3.08 -18.24 6.61
C ALA A 161 -3.76 -17.15 7.50
N GLY A 162 -5.08 -17.18 7.53
CA GLY A 162 -5.88 -16.21 8.30
C GLY A 162 -6.00 -14.86 7.60
N PRO A 163 -6.62 -13.87 8.25
CA PRO A 163 -6.85 -12.54 7.69
C PRO A 163 -5.58 -11.85 7.19
N LEU A 164 -4.44 -11.99 7.90
CA LEU A 164 -3.17 -11.44 7.44
C LEU A 164 -2.68 -12.13 6.16
N GLY A 165 -2.78 -13.47 6.09
CA GLY A 165 -2.39 -14.24 4.91
C GLY A 165 -3.20 -13.83 3.68
N THR A 166 -4.53 -13.78 3.81
CA THR A 166 -5.44 -13.35 2.74
C THR A 166 -5.14 -11.92 2.29
N ALA A 167 -4.92 -11.01 3.22
CA ALA A 167 -4.56 -9.63 2.92
C ALA A 167 -3.22 -9.54 2.18
N ALA A 168 -2.23 -10.32 2.60
CA ALA A 168 -0.92 -10.37 1.96
C ALA A 168 -0.99 -10.93 0.54
N ASP A 169 -1.73 -12.01 0.33
CA ASP A 169 -1.89 -12.64 -0.99
C ASP A 169 -2.63 -11.72 -1.95
N SER A 170 -3.70 -11.06 -1.48
CA SER A 170 -4.42 -10.06 -2.28
C SER A 170 -3.51 -8.87 -2.63
N SER A 171 -2.77 -8.33 -1.65
CA SER A 171 -1.81 -7.25 -1.90
C SER A 171 -0.74 -7.65 -2.92
N ASN A 172 -0.23 -8.89 -2.84
CA ASN A 172 0.75 -9.40 -3.79
C ASN A 172 0.16 -9.65 -5.18
N ALA A 173 -1.11 -10.09 -5.27
CA ALA A 173 -1.79 -10.30 -6.55
C ALA A 173 -1.92 -8.99 -7.34
N PHE A 174 -2.16 -7.88 -6.66
CA PHE A 174 -2.24 -6.55 -7.28
C PHE A 174 -0.87 -5.88 -7.45
N LYS A 175 0.15 -6.35 -6.72
CA LYS A 175 1.49 -5.77 -6.77
C LYS A 175 2.10 -5.91 -8.17
N GLY A 176 2.38 -4.78 -8.79
CA GLY A 176 2.99 -4.72 -10.13
C GLY A 176 1.99 -4.62 -11.29
N ILE A 177 0.71 -4.92 -11.08
CA ILE A 177 -0.31 -4.76 -12.13
C ILE A 177 -0.42 -3.28 -12.50
N ASP A 178 -0.56 -2.40 -11.51
CA ASP A 178 -0.68 -0.94 -11.72
C ASP A 178 0.56 -0.37 -12.41
N GLY A 179 1.76 -0.79 -11.98
CA GLY A 179 3.00 -0.37 -12.61
C GLY A 179 3.12 -0.85 -14.05
N THR A 180 2.82 -2.11 -14.32
CA THR A 180 2.88 -2.69 -15.68
C THR A 180 1.87 -2.03 -16.61
N LEU A 181 0.63 -1.84 -16.15
CA LEU A 181 -0.42 -1.14 -16.91
C LEU A 181 -0.05 0.32 -17.17
N LEU A 182 0.47 1.02 -16.17
CA LEU A 182 0.92 2.41 -16.31
C LEU A 182 2.03 2.52 -17.35
N PHE A 183 3.06 1.67 -17.29
CA PHE A 183 4.16 1.70 -18.26
C PHE A 183 3.70 1.28 -19.65
N ALA A 184 2.81 0.30 -19.78
CA ALA A 184 2.24 -0.10 -21.07
C ALA A 184 1.41 1.04 -21.68
N ALA A 185 0.54 1.66 -20.89
CA ALA A 185 -0.26 2.80 -21.34
C ALA A 185 0.64 3.99 -21.74
N LEU A 186 1.66 4.30 -20.92
CA LEU A 186 2.62 5.36 -21.21
C LEU A 186 3.39 5.07 -22.50
N ALA A 187 3.83 3.83 -22.73
CA ALA A 187 4.52 3.44 -23.95
C ALA A 187 3.63 3.64 -25.19
N VAL A 188 2.36 3.23 -25.13
CA VAL A 188 1.41 3.45 -26.23
C VAL A 188 1.22 4.95 -26.49
N VAL A 189 1.05 5.75 -25.45
CA VAL A 189 0.91 7.22 -25.57
C VAL A 189 2.17 7.83 -26.21
N ILE A 190 3.37 7.43 -25.79
CA ILE A 190 4.63 7.91 -26.36
C ILE A 190 4.72 7.56 -27.84
N ILE A 191 4.39 6.33 -28.24
CA ILE A 191 4.40 5.89 -29.63
C ILE A 191 3.45 6.75 -30.48
N ILE A 192 2.22 6.95 -30.00
CA ILE A 192 1.22 7.79 -30.69
C ILE A 192 1.72 9.23 -30.83
N LEU A 193 2.30 9.80 -29.76
CA LEU A 193 2.84 11.15 -29.78
C LEU A 193 4.02 11.29 -30.76
N LEU A 194 4.93 10.31 -30.81
CA LEU A 194 6.03 10.29 -31.76
C LEU A 194 5.54 10.28 -33.21
N ILE A 195 4.54 9.46 -33.50
CA ILE A 195 3.94 9.37 -34.85
C ILE A 195 3.23 10.70 -35.22
N THR A 196 2.50 11.27 -34.24
CA THR A 196 1.69 12.48 -34.46
C THR A 196 2.57 13.72 -34.64
N TYR A 197 3.52 13.92 -33.71
CA TYR A 197 4.38 15.11 -33.74
C TYR A 197 5.54 14.98 -34.73
N ARG A 198 5.88 13.78 -35.18
CA ARG A 198 7.02 13.50 -36.10
C ARG A 198 8.32 14.16 -35.63
N SER A 199 8.51 14.35 -34.37
CA SER A 199 9.66 15.02 -33.76
C SER A 199 10.16 14.22 -32.58
N PRO A 200 11.47 13.94 -32.48
CA PRO A 200 12.05 13.21 -31.37
C PRO A 200 12.04 13.97 -30.03
N VAL A 201 11.65 15.25 -30.01
CA VAL A 201 11.66 16.11 -28.82
C VAL A 201 10.26 16.60 -28.46
N LEU A 202 9.42 16.91 -29.44
CA LEU A 202 8.10 17.54 -29.19
C LEU A 202 7.13 16.64 -28.41
N TRP A 203 7.26 15.32 -28.48
CA TRP A 203 6.45 14.39 -27.71
C TRP A 203 6.69 14.51 -26.18
N LEU A 204 7.85 15.03 -25.77
CA LEU A 204 8.20 15.21 -24.38
C LEU A 204 7.32 16.26 -23.68
N LEU A 205 6.89 17.29 -24.41
CA LEU A 205 6.11 18.40 -23.86
C LEU A 205 4.79 17.95 -23.21
N PRO A 206 3.91 17.20 -23.89
CA PRO A 206 2.68 16.73 -23.26
C PRO A 206 2.95 15.73 -22.12
N VAL A 207 3.99 14.92 -22.21
CA VAL A 207 4.35 13.97 -21.12
C VAL A 207 4.84 14.72 -19.88
N ILE A 208 5.71 15.72 -20.05
CA ILE A 208 6.13 16.58 -18.94
C ILE A 208 4.94 17.35 -18.36
N ALA A 209 4.07 17.90 -19.20
CA ALA A 209 2.89 18.62 -18.74
C ALA A 209 1.95 17.70 -17.92
N ALA A 210 1.74 16.46 -18.35
CA ALA A 210 0.98 15.46 -17.60
C ALA A 210 1.62 15.15 -16.26
N GLY A 211 2.94 14.93 -16.22
CA GLY A 211 3.69 14.70 -14.99
C GLY A 211 3.60 15.85 -13.99
N VAL A 212 3.75 17.08 -14.48
CA VAL A 212 3.59 18.32 -13.68
C VAL A 212 2.17 18.42 -13.10
N SER A 213 1.16 18.16 -13.94
CA SER A 213 -0.24 18.20 -13.51
C SER A 213 -0.53 17.14 -12.44
N LEU A 214 -0.03 15.92 -12.62
CA LEU A 214 -0.16 14.85 -11.65
C LEU A 214 0.50 15.19 -10.31
N ALA A 215 1.76 15.63 -10.34
CA ALA A 215 2.48 16.04 -9.13
C ALA A 215 1.79 17.20 -8.40
N THR A 216 1.25 18.15 -9.15
CA THR A 216 0.48 19.28 -8.60
C THR A 216 -0.80 18.80 -7.92
N ALA A 217 -1.56 17.93 -8.60
CA ALA A 217 -2.79 17.36 -8.06
C ALA A 217 -2.52 16.57 -6.76
N GLN A 218 -1.50 15.69 -6.75
CA GLN A 218 -1.11 14.93 -5.57
C GLN A 218 -0.67 15.83 -4.41
N GLY A 219 0.10 16.88 -4.69
CA GLY A 219 0.50 17.86 -3.69
C GLY A 219 -0.68 18.60 -3.06
N ILE A 220 -1.67 19.00 -3.87
CA ILE A 220 -2.91 19.63 -3.39
C ILE A 220 -3.72 18.65 -2.54
N ILE A 221 -3.89 17.40 -3.01
CA ILE A 221 -4.61 16.35 -2.27
C ILE A 221 -3.95 16.10 -0.92
N TYR A 222 -2.61 16.05 -0.87
CA TYR A 222 -1.88 15.95 0.40
C TYR A 222 -2.19 17.10 1.36
N LEU A 223 -2.23 18.34 0.88
CA LEU A 223 -2.58 19.49 1.71
C LEU A 223 -4.01 19.39 2.23
N LEU A 224 -4.96 18.96 1.39
CA LEU A 224 -6.34 18.73 1.81
C LEU A 224 -6.44 17.59 2.83
N ALA A 225 -5.69 16.50 2.64
CA ALA A 225 -5.61 15.40 3.59
C ALA A 225 -5.09 15.87 4.97
N LYS A 226 -4.10 16.75 4.98
CA LYS A 226 -3.59 17.37 6.21
C LYS A 226 -4.64 18.24 6.92
N HIS A 227 -5.61 18.77 6.20
CA HIS A 227 -6.70 19.59 6.74
C HIS A 227 -8.01 18.82 6.98
N GLY A 228 -7.95 17.49 7.03
CA GLY A 228 -9.07 16.65 7.45
C GLY A 228 -9.79 15.92 6.34
N LEU A 229 -9.37 16.07 5.07
CA LEU A 229 -9.90 15.21 4.00
C LEU A 229 -9.35 13.78 4.18
N THR A 230 -10.24 12.80 4.26
CA THR A 230 -9.82 11.39 4.25
C THR A 230 -9.49 10.97 2.83
N VAL A 231 -8.26 10.54 2.61
CA VAL A 231 -7.76 10.01 1.33
C VAL A 231 -7.35 8.57 1.55
N ASN A 232 -7.77 7.67 0.68
CA ASN A 232 -7.38 6.26 0.66
C ASN A 232 -6.71 5.91 -0.68
N ALA A 233 -6.07 4.77 -0.76
CA ALA A 233 -5.30 4.33 -1.92
C ALA A 233 -6.16 3.71 -3.05
N GLN A 234 -7.48 3.98 -3.07
CA GLN A 234 -8.40 3.55 -4.16
C GLN A 234 -8.73 4.67 -5.11
#